data_81a6560d4be00545fca04376f1de2f31
#
_entry.id   81a6560d4be00545fca04376f1de2f31
#
_cell.length_a   1.000
_cell.length_b   1.000
_cell.length_c   1.000
_cell.angle_alpha   90.00
_cell.angle_beta   90.00
_cell.angle_gamma   90.00
#
_symmetry.space_group_name_H-M   'P 1'
#
loop_
_entity.id
_entity.type
_entity.pdbx_description
1 polymer ?
#
loop_
_entity_poly.entity_id
_entity_poly.type
_entity_poly.pdbx_seq_one_letter_code
_entity_poly.pdbx_strand_id
1 'polypeptide(L)'
;MIDEIVVTNVALIRHASFQPSSGLTVLTGETGAGKTALLSAISLLIGQKADVSRIREGADALCVEARLYGVAPAHDAKNTSNNTSSPSQNSSTIPSASPSGANDSSADSEEETIVMRKVDARGRSKSELNGHMCTLQALSATVGETIDICGQHAHQRLLNAAYHEQLLDSWQKHSIEPLLQQYKSAFMRYHAACDNLKRITARANVAQEGIDAATYVIQQIDTIAPQPGEYEQLEARYAKALHTKELLTNLQAVHAAILGDNHIHDELVSCSQALSSIASFDASYKELIERLDACCIEVDDIAEAVRKHIDNVSLDPQQLEDMRLRLQSFQSLMRNWGPAMEHVFARYQKAQDLLARAHTSKDDIARAKNEQEEAKQALMVAGRALAAERKRLAPLLSRAITHELRALDMPASTVQISCEDMPFDAWTNHGSTRVEIMYQSGHELACRPLKKIASGGEISRVMLAIKVVQGASDDSATLIFDEVDAGIGGAAAHAVARVLARLAKTHQVIVVTHEAQVAAYASVHIRVEKHGLDVPETRICTLDETQRVRELARMLSGDNSPVALTHAQKMLDDAKADTLTDEHVL
;
A
#
# COMPACT_ATOMS: atom_id res chain seq x y z
N MET A 1 14.05 -1.89 30.03
CA MET A 1 15.43 -2.12 30.54
C MET A 1 15.68 -3.61 30.74
N ILE A 2 16.92 -4.07 30.63
CA ILE A 2 17.31 -5.47 30.90
C ILE A 2 17.54 -5.62 32.41
N ASP A 3 16.84 -6.55 33.04
CA ASP A 3 17.05 -6.87 34.47
C ASP A 3 18.01 -8.02 34.64
N GLU A 4 17.83 -9.12 33.90
CA GLU A 4 18.70 -10.29 33.95
C GLU A 4 18.85 -10.89 32.55
N ILE A 5 20.06 -11.40 32.29
CA ILE A 5 20.36 -12.16 31.07
C ILE A 5 20.93 -13.51 31.48
N VAL A 6 20.40 -14.59 30.92
CA VAL A 6 20.88 -15.97 31.08
C VAL A 6 21.29 -16.49 29.71
N VAL A 7 22.54 -16.97 29.62
CA VAL A 7 23.13 -17.47 28.38
C VAL A 7 23.57 -18.92 28.59
N THR A 8 23.12 -19.82 27.71
CA THR A 8 23.42 -21.24 27.77
C THR A 8 23.95 -21.75 26.43
N ASN A 9 25.09 -22.40 26.42
CA ASN A 9 25.73 -23.04 25.27
C ASN A 9 26.03 -22.10 24.09
N VAL A 10 26.50 -20.89 24.36
CA VAL A 10 26.91 -19.93 23.33
C VAL A 10 28.45 -19.85 23.28
N ALA A 11 29.05 -20.28 22.19
CA ALA A 11 30.49 -20.31 21.97
C ALA A 11 31.23 -20.97 23.15
N LEU A 12 32.04 -20.23 23.91
CA LEU A 12 32.76 -20.75 25.08
C LEU A 12 31.91 -20.70 26.37
N ILE A 13 30.75 -20.10 26.37
CA ILE A 13 29.84 -19.97 27.51
C ILE A 13 29.00 -21.25 27.60
N ARG A 14 29.19 -22.02 28.69
CA ARG A 14 28.34 -23.17 29.02
C ARG A 14 27.04 -22.72 29.67
N HIS A 15 27.17 -21.93 30.72
CA HIS A 15 26.04 -21.30 31.41
C HIS A 15 26.55 -20.06 32.14
N ALA A 16 25.88 -18.93 31.95
CA ALA A 16 26.19 -17.68 32.63
C ALA A 16 24.92 -16.88 32.85
N SER A 17 24.80 -16.23 33.99
CA SER A 17 23.77 -15.26 34.32
C SER A 17 24.41 -14.00 34.87
N PHE A 18 23.88 -12.84 34.52
CA PHE A 18 24.28 -11.55 35.08
C PHE A 18 23.13 -10.53 35.04
N GLN A 19 23.20 -9.59 35.98
CA GLN A 19 22.22 -8.52 36.16
C GLN A 19 22.91 -7.18 35.91
N PRO A 20 22.59 -6.51 34.77
CA PRO A 20 23.08 -5.15 34.51
C PRO A 20 22.45 -4.16 35.49
N SER A 21 23.15 -3.06 35.83
CA SER A 21 22.54 -1.96 36.56
C SER A 21 21.61 -1.15 35.64
N SER A 22 20.71 -0.36 36.20
CA SER A 22 19.92 0.64 35.47
C SER A 22 20.79 1.79 34.90
N GLY A 23 22.02 1.95 35.42
CA GLY A 23 23.01 2.92 34.95
C GLY A 23 24.07 2.28 34.04
N LEU A 24 25.36 2.57 34.32
CA LEU A 24 26.49 2.11 33.53
C LEU A 24 26.98 0.73 34.00
N THR A 25 26.81 -0.29 33.17
CA THR A 25 27.41 -1.63 33.36
C THR A 25 28.59 -1.78 32.42
N VAL A 26 29.75 -2.18 32.97
CA VAL A 26 30.96 -2.39 32.16
C VAL A 26 31.36 -3.85 32.17
N LEU A 27 31.67 -4.39 30.99
CA LEU A 27 32.17 -5.74 30.76
C LEU A 27 33.65 -5.66 30.42
N THR A 28 34.52 -6.22 31.30
CA THR A 28 35.96 -6.36 31.04
C THR A 28 36.36 -7.81 30.88
N GLY A 29 37.59 -8.06 30.47
CA GLY A 29 38.15 -9.41 30.33
C GLY A 29 39.15 -9.48 29.18
N GLU A 30 39.89 -10.57 29.12
CA GLU A 30 40.92 -10.78 28.08
C GLU A 30 40.32 -10.91 26.67
N THR A 31 41.16 -10.65 25.66
CA THR A 31 40.77 -10.86 24.26
C THR A 31 40.47 -12.35 24.04
N GLY A 32 39.29 -12.66 23.46
CA GLY A 32 38.87 -14.06 23.28
C GLY A 32 38.25 -14.73 24.51
N ALA A 33 38.04 -14.02 25.64
CA ALA A 33 37.37 -14.55 26.82
C ALA A 33 35.86 -14.79 26.66
N GLY A 34 35.23 -14.33 25.57
CA GLY A 34 33.81 -14.55 25.35
C GLY A 34 32.95 -13.27 25.39
N LYS A 35 33.54 -12.06 25.48
CA LYS A 35 32.82 -10.79 25.47
C LYS A 35 31.94 -10.63 24.22
N THR A 36 32.51 -10.86 23.02
CA THR A 36 31.77 -10.82 21.74
C THR A 36 30.71 -11.93 21.65
N ALA A 37 30.94 -13.09 22.30
CA ALA A 37 29.92 -14.15 22.37
C ALA A 37 28.71 -13.71 23.21
N LEU A 38 28.93 -12.96 24.29
CA LEU A 38 27.87 -12.40 25.12
C LEU A 38 27.05 -11.36 24.36
N LEU A 39 27.71 -10.44 23.66
CA LEU A 39 27.01 -9.46 22.80
C LEU A 39 26.20 -10.14 21.68
N SER A 40 26.76 -11.21 21.13
CA SER A 40 26.04 -12.00 20.12
C SER A 40 24.81 -12.71 20.69
N ALA A 41 24.89 -13.16 21.94
CA ALA A 41 23.75 -13.72 22.65
C ALA A 41 22.64 -12.67 22.82
N ILE A 42 22.98 -11.44 23.22
CA ILE A 42 22.03 -10.34 23.33
C ILE A 42 21.42 -9.98 21.95
N SER A 43 22.23 -10.02 20.88
CA SER A 43 21.76 -9.80 19.52
C SER A 43 20.67 -10.80 19.08
N LEU A 44 20.68 -12.02 19.61
CA LEU A 44 19.61 -12.99 19.35
C LEU A 44 18.29 -12.58 19.98
N LEU A 45 18.30 -11.93 21.14
CA LEU A 45 17.08 -11.46 21.82
C LEU A 45 16.36 -10.34 21.06
N ILE A 46 17.11 -9.52 20.33
CA ILE A 46 16.54 -8.45 19.49
C ILE A 46 16.11 -8.92 18.09
N GLY A 47 16.06 -10.23 17.85
CA GLY A 47 15.57 -10.81 16.60
C GLY A 47 16.61 -10.94 15.48
N GLN A 48 17.91 -10.79 15.74
CA GLN A 48 18.93 -11.01 14.71
C GLN A 48 19.00 -12.47 14.27
N LYS A 49 19.49 -12.70 13.04
CA LYS A 49 19.64 -14.04 12.47
C LYS A 49 20.64 -14.85 13.29
N ALA A 50 20.25 -16.07 13.65
CA ALA A 50 21.12 -16.97 14.39
C ALA A 50 22.22 -17.55 13.50
N ASP A 51 23.44 -17.60 14.05
CA ASP A 51 24.58 -18.31 13.47
C ASP A 51 24.83 -19.63 14.24
N VAL A 52 24.62 -20.75 13.56
CA VAL A 52 24.75 -22.08 14.12
C VAL A 52 26.19 -22.37 14.57
N SER A 53 27.20 -21.72 13.97
CA SER A 53 28.60 -21.84 14.35
C SER A 53 28.89 -21.35 15.77
N ARG A 54 27.96 -20.60 16.38
CA ARG A 54 28.07 -20.10 17.77
C ARG A 54 27.50 -21.05 18.81
N ILE A 55 26.95 -22.19 18.42
CA ILE A 55 26.59 -23.25 19.37
C ILE A 55 27.87 -23.84 19.94
N ARG A 56 27.93 -23.97 21.28
CA ARG A 56 29.08 -24.58 21.97
C ARG A 56 29.34 -25.98 21.42
N GLU A 57 30.59 -26.31 21.19
CA GLU A 57 31.00 -27.63 20.70
C GLU A 57 30.53 -28.74 21.67
N GLY A 58 29.84 -29.74 21.11
CA GLY A 58 29.23 -30.83 21.89
C GLY A 58 27.85 -30.52 22.47
N ALA A 59 27.27 -29.35 22.20
CA ALA A 59 25.88 -29.01 22.60
C ALA A 59 24.89 -29.14 21.43
N ASP A 60 23.67 -29.61 21.74
CA ASP A 60 22.61 -29.78 20.76
C ASP A 60 21.92 -28.46 20.39
N ALA A 61 21.96 -27.45 21.25
CA ALA A 61 21.34 -26.16 21.07
C ALA A 61 21.96 -25.08 21.95
N LEU A 62 21.88 -23.83 21.51
CA LEU A 62 22.09 -22.65 22.35
C LEU A 62 20.74 -22.11 22.84
N CYS A 63 20.74 -21.46 24.02
CA CYS A 63 19.59 -20.74 24.56
C CYS A 63 20.03 -19.41 25.18
N VAL A 64 19.26 -18.36 24.92
CA VAL A 64 19.41 -17.04 25.56
C VAL A 64 18.06 -16.60 26.08
N GLU A 65 18.03 -16.23 27.35
CA GLU A 65 16.84 -15.76 28.04
C GLU A 65 17.14 -14.40 28.67
N ALA A 66 16.15 -13.51 28.68
CA ALA A 66 16.25 -12.24 29.38
C ALA A 66 14.93 -11.85 30.02
N ARG A 67 15.05 -11.21 31.17
CA ARG A 67 13.96 -10.52 31.84
C ARG A 67 14.12 -9.02 31.57
N LEU A 68 13.03 -8.40 31.09
CA LEU A 68 13.01 -7.01 30.67
C LEU A 68 11.87 -6.27 31.38
N TYR A 69 12.07 -4.99 31.69
CA TYR A 69 11.04 -4.09 32.19
C TYR A 69 10.77 -2.95 31.19
N GLY A 70 9.51 -2.46 31.15
CA GLY A 70 9.12 -1.34 30.32
C GLY A 70 9.06 -1.66 28.81
N VAL A 71 8.80 -2.92 28.46
CA VAL A 71 8.54 -3.34 27.06
C VAL A 71 7.04 -3.31 26.84
N ALA A 72 6.57 -2.45 25.93
CA ALA A 72 5.15 -2.39 25.58
C ALA A 72 4.68 -3.75 25.02
N PRO A 73 3.53 -4.31 25.48
CA PRO A 73 3.00 -5.54 24.94
C PRO A 73 2.73 -5.38 23.45
N ALA A 74 3.14 -6.36 22.66
CA ALA A 74 2.84 -6.39 21.23
C ALA A 74 1.30 -6.37 21.06
N HIS A 75 0.75 -5.26 20.59
CA HIS A 75 -0.65 -5.22 20.17
C HIS A 75 -0.86 -6.30 19.11
N ASP A 76 -1.77 -7.24 19.37
CA ASP A 76 -2.18 -8.31 18.46
C ASP A 76 -2.53 -7.75 17.07
N ALA A 77 -1.58 -7.80 16.16
CA ALA A 77 -1.78 -7.60 14.75
C ALA A 77 -2.44 -8.86 14.12
N LYS A 78 -3.57 -9.30 14.70
CA LYS A 78 -4.42 -10.34 14.12
C LYS A 78 -5.87 -10.04 14.48
N ASN A 79 -6.54 -9.24 13.64
CA ASN A 79 -7.95 -9.43 13.24
C ASN A 79 -8.42 -8.27 12.36
N THR A 80 -7.88 -8.19 11.15
CA THR A 80 -8.52 -7.47 10.04
C THR A 80 -8.48 -8.33 8.80
N SER A 81 -9.19 -9.48 8.85
CA SER A 81 -9.68 -10.12 7.64
C SER A 81 -10.93 -10.93 8.00
N ASN A 82 -12.04 -10.53 7.37
CA ASN A 82 -13.32 -11.22 7.28
C ASN A 82 -14.25 -11.18 8.49
N ASN A 83 -15.16 -10.20 8.51
CA ASN A 83 -16.58 -10.53 8.64
C ASN A 83 -17.49 -9.42 8.08
N THR A 84 -17.88 -9.58 6.83
CA THR A 84 -19.12 -9.04 6.29
C THR A 84 -20.24 -9.98 6.70
N SER A 85 -21.09 -9.58 7.63
CA SER A 85 -22.49 -10.00 7.68
C SER A 85 -23.28 -9.12 8.67
N SER A 86 -24.44 -8.77 8.24
CA SER A 86 -25.44 -7.78 8.62
C SER A 86 -25.96 -7.84 10.08
N PRO A 87 -26.69 -6.80 10.51
CA PRO A 87 -27.12 -6.62 11.87
C PRO A 87 -28.47 -7.30 12.13
N SER A 88 -28.63 -7.91 13.29
CA SER A 88 -29.95 -8.18 13.87
C SER A 88 -30.02 -7.74 15.32
N GLN A 89 -31.14 -7.16 15.60
CA GLN A 89 -31.59 -6.43 16.77
C GLN A 89 -31.82 -7.28 18.02
N ASN A 90 -31.88 -6.56 19.17
CA ASN A 90 -32.58 -6.82 20.44
C ASN A 90 -31.89 -7.71 21.47
N SER A 91 -31.61 -7.25 22.66
CA SER A 91 -32.52 -6.83 23.71
C SER A 91 -31.77 -6.51 25.01
N SER A 92 -32.26 -5.50 25.69
CA SER A 92 -32.05 -5.08 27.05
C SER A 92 -31.88 -6.17 28.11
N THR A 93 -30.88 -6.03 29.01
CA THR A 93 -31.10 -6.21 30.45
C THR A 93 -29.95 -5.62 31.26
N ILE A 94 -30.25 -4.69 32.13
CA ILE A 94 -29.42 -4.19 33.22
C ILE A 94 -29.56 -5.17 34.40
N PRO A 95 -28.51 -5.42 35.16
CA PRO A 95 -28.63 -5.38 36.60
C PRO A 95 -27.54 -4.56 37.32
N SER A 96 -28.02 -3.65 38.04
CA SER A 96 -27.74 -3.14 39.41
C SER A 96 -26.34 -3.34 40.00
N ALA A 97 -25.88 -2.18 40.49
CA ALA A 97 -24.75 -1.94 41.35
C ALA A 97 -24.89 -2.58 42.74
N SER A 98 -23.75 -2.90 43.36
CA SER A 98 -23.43 -2.51 44.73
C SER A 98 -21.94 -2.69 45.06
N PRO A 99 -21.39 -1.90 45.97
CA PRO A 99 -20.00 -1.56 46.07
C PRO A 99 -19.30 -2.22 47.26
N SER A 100 -18.00 -2.42 47.17
CA SER A 100 -17.11 -2.28 48.32
C SER A 100 -15.67 -2.68 48.02
N GLY A 101 -14.76 -1.89 48.48
CA GLY A 101 -13.35 -2.28 48.66
C GLY A 101 -12.38 -1.34 47.95
N ALA A 102 -12.21 -0.15 48.50
CA ALA A 102 -11.00 0.64 48.28
C ALA A 102 -9.78 -0.16 48.74
N ASN A 103 -8.80 -0.33 47.83
CA ASN A 103 -7.39 -0.37 48.24
C ASN A 103 -6.60 0.35 47.14
N ASP A 104 -6.28 1.56 47.53
CA ASP A 104 -5.34 2.44 46.88
C ASP A 104 -3.93 1.85 47.08
N SER A 105 -3.34 1.36 46.01
CA SER A 105 -1.90 1.20 45.86
C SER A 105 -1.59 1.17 44.38
N SER A 106 -1.62 2.35 43.76
CA SER A 106 -0.96 2.61 42.50
C SER A 106 0.56 2.62 42.71
N ALA A 107 1.16 1.43 42.87
CA ALA A 107 2.54 1.22 42.48
C ALA A 107 2.50 0.88 40.99
N ASP A 108 3.12 1.71 40.16
CA ASP A 108 3.45 1.40 38.77
C ASP A 108 4.20 0.05 38.75
N SER A 109 3.48 -1.04 38.55
CA SER A 109 4.08 -2.33 38.23
C SER A 109 4.53 -2.24 36.78
N GLU A 110 5.79 -1.86 36.58
CA GLU A 110 6.46 -2.01 35.28
C GLU A 110 6.23 -3.46 34.83
N GLU A 111 5.52 -3.66 33.71
CA GLU A 111 5.20 -5.00 33.20
C GLU A 111 6.51 -5.74 32.86
N GLU A 112 6.73 -6.85 33.58
CA GLU A 112 7.83 -7.77 33.35
C GLU A 112 7.60 -8.52 32.06
N THR A 113 8.62 -8.55 31.18
CA THR A 113 8.61 -9.29 29.92
C THR A 113 9.75 -10.29 29.88
N ILE A 114 9.44 -11.57 29.76
CA ILE A 114 10.40 -12.66 29.61
C ILE A 114 10.56 -12.99 28.12
N VAL A 115 11.80 -12.94 27.66
CA VAL A 115 12.18 -13.25 26.28
C VAL A 115 13.08 -14.47 26.25
N MET A 116 12.77 -15.46 25.41
CA MET A 116 13.63 -16.62 25.18
C MET A 116 13.90 -16.82 23.69
N ARG A 117 15.18 -17.14 23.40
CA ARG A 117 15.60 -17.53 22.05
C ARG A 117 16.45 -18.83 22.13
N LYS A 118 15.97 -19.89 21.47
CA LYS A 118 16.65 -21.17 21.36
C LYS A 118 16.94 -21.49 19.89
N VAL A 119 18.17 -21.98 19.63
CA VAL A 119 18.59 -22.37 18.27
C VAL A 119 19.26 -23.75 18.35
N ASP A 120 18.77 -24.71 17.59
CA ASP A 120 19.31 -26.07 17.51
C ASP A 120 20.44 -26.20 16.48
N ALA A 121 21.21 -27.28 16.55
CA ALA A 121 22.32 -27.57 15.63
C ALA A 121 21.89 -27.74 14.16
N ARG A 122 20.59 -27.87 13.89
CA ARG A 122 20.02 -27.93 12.55
C ARG A 122 19.61 -26.55 12.04
N GLY A 123 19.85 -25.49 12.80
CA GLY A 123 19.49 -24.11 12.45
C GLY A 123 18.03 -23.75 12.69
N ARG A 124 17.23 -24.63 13.32
CA ARG A 124 15.85 -24.29 13.70
C ARG A 124 15.88 -23.37 14.90
N SER A 125 15.14 -22.28 14.79
CA SER A 125 15.09 -21.27 15.81
C SER A 125 13.68 -21.16 16.39
N LYS A 126 13.59 -21.16 17.74
CA LYS A 126 12.38 -20.93 18.50
C LYS A 126 12.53 -19.63 19.28
N SER A 127 11.54 -18.76 19.20
CA SER A 127 11.45 -17.50 19.94
C SER A 127 10.19 -17.50 20.78
N GLU A 128 10.28 -17.08 22.04
CA GLU A 128 9.15 -16.97 22.95
C GLU A 128 9.16 -15.59 23.63
N LEU A 129 7.98 -15.05 23.81
CA LEU A 129 7.71 -13.83 24.56
C LEU A 129 6.65 -14.17 25.62
N ASN A 130 6.98 -14.02 26.91
CA ASN A 130 6.11 -14.39 28.04
C ASN A 130 5.57 -15.83 27.94
N GLY A 131 6.42 -16.79 27.50
CA GLY A 131 6.05 -18.20 27.34
C GLY A 131 5.24 -18.52 26.07
N HIS A 132 4.91 -17.53 25.24
CA HIS A 132 4.22 -17.72 23.98
C HIS A 132 5.17 -17.67 22.78
N MET A 133 5.02 -18.59 21.83
CA MET A 133 5.82 -18.60 20.61
C MET A 133 5.54 -17.36 19.76
N CYS A 134 6.59 -16.66 19.33
CA CYS A 134 6.50 -15.49 18.50
C CYS A 134 7.37 -15.60 17.23
N THR A 135 7.08 -14.78 16.22
CA THR A 135 7.90 -14.65 15.03
C THR A 135 9.12 -13.77 15.31
N LEU A 136 10.20 -13.91 14.50
CA LEU A 136 11.35 -13.03 14.59
C LEU A 136 10.99 -11.55 14.35
N GLN A 137 10.04 -11.31 13.49
CA GLN A 137 9.55 -9.96 13.19
C GLN A 137 8.84 -9.36 14.41
N ALA A 138 7.99 -10.13 15.09
CA ALA A 138 7.34 -9.68 16.32
C ALA A 138 8.37 -9.42 17.43
N LEU A 139 9.37 -10.30 17.58
CA LEU A 139 10.45 -10.13 18.55
C LEU A 139 11.28 -8.86 18.28
N SER A 140 11.61 -8.61 17.01
CA SER A 140 12.34 -7.40 16.61
C SER A 140 11.51 -6.12 16.79
N ALA A 141 10.21 -6.16 16.57
CA ALA A 141 9.31 -5.02 16.76
C ALA A 141 9.06 -4.69 18.24
N THR A 142 9.12 -5.67 19.14
CA THR A 142 8.89 -5.45 20.58
C THR A 142 10.19 -5.20 21.34
N VAL A 143 11.12 -6.16 21.30
CA VAL A 143 12.38 -6.12 22.06
C VAL A 143 13.46 -5.32 21.31
N GLY A 144 13.50 -5.44 19.98
CA GLY A 144 14.49 -4.75 19.15
C GLY A 144 14.35 -3.23 19.12
N GLU A 145 13.19 -2.67 19.48
CA GLU A 145 13.00 -1.22 19.63
C GLU A 145 13.48 -0.71 21.00
N THR A 146 13.52 -1.55 22.02
CA THR A 146 13.93 -1.17 23.37
C THR A 146 15.42 -1.34 23.65
N ILE A 147 16.13 -2.12 22.84
CA ILE A 147 17.57 -2.40 22.99
C ILE A 147 18.30 -2.01 21.70
N ASP A 148 19.23 -1.06 21.79
CA ASP A 148 20.08 -0.67 20.66
C ASP A 148 21.53 -1.09 20.88
N ILE A 149 22.11 -1.82 19.93
CA ILE A 149 23.49 -2.30 20.00
C ILE A 149 24.35 -1.45 19.06
N CYS A 150 25.30 -0.73 19.63
CA CYS A 150 26.23 0.16 18.95
C CYS A 150 27.60 -0.52 18.87
N GLY A 151 27.89 -1.31 17.84
CA GLY A 151 29.15 -2.05 17.70
C GLY A 151 29.39 -2.54 16.26
N GLN A 152 30.51 -3.26 16.05
CA GLN A 152 31.07 -3.62 14.71
C GLN A 152 30.08 -4.26 13.72
N HIS A 153 29.01 -4.91 14.20
CA HIS A 153 27.97 -5.53 13.38
C HIS A 153 26.62 -4.80 13.41
N ALA A 154 26.45 -3.79 14.26
CA ALA A 154 25.20 -3.05 14.46
C ALA A 154 25.14 -1.71 13.74
N HIS A 155 26.22 -1.28 13.10
CA HIS A 155 26.27 -0.04 12.31
C HIS A 155 25.29 -0.03 11.12
N GLN A 156 24.63 -1.15 10.82
CA GLN A 156 23.67 -1.23 9.72
C GLN A 156 22.49 -0.25 9.86
N ARG A 157 22.05 0.07 11.08
CA ARG A 157 20.99 1.08 11.28
C ARG A 157 21.49 2.49 10.92
N LEU A 158 22.67 2.87 11.45
CA LEU A 158 23.26 4.19 11.15
C LEU A 158 23.70 4.35 9.69
N LEU A 159 23.94 3.24 8.97
CA LEU A 159 24.28 3.29 7.54
C LEU A 159 23.04 3.40 6.65
N ASN A 160 21.84 3.30 7.21
CA ASN A 160 20.58 3.39 6.50
C ASN A 160 20.06 4.85 6.48
N ALA A 161 19.88 5.43 5.29
CA ALA A 161 19.36 6.78 5.13
C ALA A 161 17.97 6.99 5.76
N ALA A 162 17.12 5.95 5.81
CA ALA A 162 15.83 6.03 6.48
C ALA A 162 15.95 6.26 7.99
N TYR A 163 17.00 5.74 8.62
CA TYR A 163 17.28 6.00 10.04
C TYR A 163 17.72 7.45 10.29
N HIS A 164 18.48 8.06 9.36
CA HIS A 164 18.91 9.46 9.48
C HIS A 164 17.73 10.43 9.51
N GLU A 165 16.71 10.12 8.73
CA GLU A 165 15.47 10.90 8.69
C GLU A 165 14.69 10.76 10.00
N GLN A 166 14.53 9.53 10.50
CA GLN A 166 13.88 9.26 11.79
C GLN A 166 14.62 9.93 12.95
N LEU A 167 15.95 9.93 12.91
CA LEU A 167 16.80 10.55 13.93
C LEU A 167 16.60 12.07 13.97
N LEU A 168 16.54 12.74 12.83
CA LEU A 168 16.24 14.17 12.76
C LEU A 168 14.83 14.48 13.26
N ASP A 169 13.85 13.64 12.87
CA ASP A 169 12.45 13.81 13.22
C ASP A 169 12.19 13.57 14.72
N SER A 170 12.85 12.57 15.33
CA SER A 170 12.70 12.26 16.75
C SER A 170 13.38 13.28 17.66
N TRP A 171 14.49 13.88 17.25
CA TRP A 171 15.24 14.85 18.06
C TRP A 171 14.40 16.09 18.44
N GLN A 172 13.51 16.55 17.55
CA GLN A 172 12.59 17.66 17.83
C GLN A 172 11.15 17.23 17.49
N LYS A 173 10.71 16.14 18.12
CA LYS A 173 9.41 15.51 17.91
C LYS A 173 8.24 16.48 17.95
N HIS A 174 8.24 17.41 18.91
CA HIS A 174 7.16 18.40 19.07
C HIS A 174 6.96 19.32 17.85
N SER A 175 8.01 19.69 17.13
CA SER A 175 7.90 20.56 15.97
C SER A 175 7.63 19.79 14.67
N ILE A 176 8.13 18.57 14.54
CA ILE A 176 8.03 17.77 13.31
C ILE A 176 6.78 16.89 13.29
N GLU A 177 6.39 16.26 14.39
CA GLU A 177 5.28 15.30 14.46
C GLU A 177 3.97 15.83 13.84
N PRO A 178 3.52 17.08 14.14
CA PRO A 178 2.30 17.60 13.51
C PRO A 178 2.43 17.74 11.99
N LEU A 179 3.61 18.18 11.49
CA LEU A 179 3.87 18.34 10.05
C LEU A 179 3.95 16.97 9.35
N LEU A 180 4.59 16.01 9.99
CA LEU A 180 4.69 14.63 9.49
C LEU A 180 3.32 13.96 9.39
N GLN A 181 2.46 14.15 10.38
CA GLN A 181 1.08 13.66 10.39
C GLN A 181 0.25 14.28 9.26
N GLN A 182 0.35 15.60 9.08
CA GLN A 182 -0.30 16.31 7.99
C GLN A 182 0.19 15.80 6.62
N TYR A 183 1.49 15.60 6.49
CA TYR A 183 2.10 15.06 5.27
C TYR A 183 1.60 13.64 4.97
N LYS A 184 1.65 12.74 5.96
CA LYS A 184 1.18 11.34 5.81
C LYS A 184 -0.29 11.28 5.40
N SER A 185 -1.13 12.12 6.01
CA SER A 185 -2.55 12.21 5.65
C SER A 185 -2.74 12.69 4.20
N ALA A 186 -2.03 13.73 3.79
CA ALA A 186 -2.08 14.25 2.43
C ALA A 186 -1.54 13.23 1.41
N PHE A 187 -0.47 12.50 1.74
CA PHE A 187 0.11 11.45 0.92
C PHE A 187 -0.87 10.30 0.66
N MET A 188 -1.51 9.81 1.71
CA MET A 188 -2.54 8.77 1.58
C MET A 188 -3.74 9.25 0.75
N ARG A 189 -4.20 10.49 0.97
CA ARG A 189 -5.30 11.09 0.20
C ARG A 189 -4.96 11.20 -1.29
N TYR A 190 -3.75 11.62 -1.64
CA TYR A 190 -3.29 11.72 -3.02
C TYR A 190 -3.24 10.35 -3.70
N HIS A 191 -2.68 9.34 -3.05
CA HIS A 191 -2.62 7.98 -3.60
C HIS A 191 -4.02 7.37 -3.78
N ALA A 192 -4.92 7.56 -2.82
CA ALA A 192 -6.31 7.13 -2.93
C ALA A 192 -7.04 7.80 -4.11
N ALA A 193 -6.81 9.10 -4.33
CA ALA A 193 -7.37 9.83 -5.48
C ALA A 193 -6.79 9.32 -6.82
N CYS A 194 -5.50 9.03 -6.89
CA CYS A 194 -4.86 8.43 -8.06
C CYS A 194 -5.47 7.05 -8.40
N ASP A 195 -5.65 6.20 -7.41
CA ASP A 195 -6.21 4.86 -7.62
C ASP A 195 -7.70 4.92 -7.99
N ASN A 196 -8.45 5.85 -7.40
CA ASN A 196 -9.84 6.13 -7.78
C ASN A 196 -9.94 6.55 -9.25
N LEU A 197 -9.12 7.51 -9.68
CA LEU A 197 -9.09 7.98 -11.07
C LEU A 197 -8.72 6.85 -12.04
N LYS A 198 -7.70 6.03 -11.72
CA LYS A 198 -7.33 4.86 -12.53
C LYS A 198 -8.49 3.89 -12.69
N ARG A 199 -9.20 3.59 -11.58
CA ARG A 199 -10.35 2.68 -11.57
C ARG A 199 -11.50 3.19 -12.42
N ILE A 200 -11.87 4.49 -12.31
CA ILE A 200 -12.93 5.10 -13.07
C ILE A 200 -12.56 5.13 -14.56
N THR A 201 -11.34 5.53 -14.91
CA THR A 201 -10.86 5.60 -16.30
C THR A 201 -10.82 4.20 -16.93
N ALA A 202 -10.36 3.18 -16.22
CA ALA A 202 -10.38 1.81 -16.72
C ALA A 202 -11.80 1.31 -17.04
N ARG A 203 -12.78 1.63 -16.18
CA ARG A 203 -14.20 1.31 -16.44
C ARG A 203 -14.75 2.05 -17.67
N ALA A 204 -14.41 3.31 -17.82
CA ALA A 204 -14.83 4.11 -18.97
C ALA A 204 -14.26 3.62 -20.30
N ASN A 205 -12.99 3.20 -20.33
CA ASN A 205 -12.34 2.66 -21.52
C ASN A 205 -12.99 1.36 -22.00
N VAL A 206 -13.36 0.45 -21.11
CA VAL A 206 -14.10 -0.78 -21.46
C VAL A 206 -15.49 -0.47 -22.03
N ALA A 207 -16.11 0.63 -21.62
CA ALA A 207 -17.43 1.03 -22.14
C ALA A 207 -17.37 1.73 -23.51
N GLN A 208 -16.22 2.19 -24.00
CA GLN A 208 -16.12 3.01 -25.21
C GLN A 208 -16.57 2.26 -26.46
N GLU A 209 -16.19 1.00 -26.62
CA GLU A 209 -16.66 0.16 -27.75
C GLU A 209 -18.19 0.00 -27.75
N GLY A 210 -18.77 -0.14 -26.55
CA GLY A 210 -20.22 -0.19 -26.39
C GLY A 210 -20.91 1.12 -26.74
N ILE A 211 -20.29 2.26 -26.45
CA ILE A 211 -20.80 3.61 -26.76
C ILE A 211 -20.85 3.85 -28.26
N ASP A 212 -19.79 3.48 -28.99
CA ASP A 212 -19.71 3.62 -30.43
C ASP A 212 -20.78 2.77 -31.15
N ALA A 213 -20.95 1.52 -30.69
CA ALA A 213 -22.01 0.64 -31.17
C ALA A 213 -23.42 1.17 -30.88
N ALA A 214 -23.65 1.72 -29.67
CA ALA A 214 -24.94 2.31 -29.30
C ALA A 214 -25.25 3.56 -30.12
N THR A 215 -24.26 4.40 -30.38
CA THR A 215 -24.40 5.60 -31.22
C THR A 215 -24.80 5.22 -32.63
N TYR A 216 -24.17 4.19 -33.20
CA TYR A 216 -24.52 3.68 -34.52
C TYR A 216 -25.95 3.13 -34.59
N VAL A 217 -26.39 2.37 -33.58
CA VAL A 217 -27.79 1.87 -33.49
C VAL A 217 -28.78 3.02 -33.49
N ILE A 218 -28.57 4.02 -32.64
CA ILE A 218 -29.44 5.19 -32.53
C ILE A 218 -29.51 5.93 -33.87
N GLN A 219 -28.37 6.24 -34.47
CA GLN A 219 -28.29 6.96 -35.73
C GLN A 219 -29.04 6.23 -36.87
N GLN A 220 -28.91 4.90 -36.96
CA GLN A 220 -29.63 4.12 -37.98
C GLN A 220 -31.15 4.12 -37.76
N ILE A 221 -31.61 4.02 -36.52
CA ILE A 221 -33.04 4.01 -36.20
C ILE A 221 -33.63 5.41 -36.34
N ASP A 222 -32.95 6.47 -35.90
CA ASP A 222 -33.41 7.87 -36.02
C ASP A 222 -33.51 8.32 -37.47
N THR A 223 -32.64 7.82 -38.37
CA THR A 223 -32.72 8.11 -39.81
C THR A 223 -34.06 7.66 -40.42
N ILE A 224 -34.61 6.56 -39.94
CA ILE A 224 -35.88 5.99 -40.40
C ILE A 224 -37.05 6.51 -39.54
N ALA A 225 -36.78 6.86 -38.28
CA ALA A 225 -37.73 7.40 -37.31
C ALA A 225 -39.04 6.60 -37.24
N PRO A 226 -39.00 5.27 -36.94
CA PRO A 226 -40.18 4.44 -36.88
C PRO A 226 -41.07 4.82 -35.69
N GLN A 227 -42.43 4.75 -35.92
CA GLN A 227 -43.39 4.96 -34.85
C GLN A 227 -43.93 3.61 -34.33
N PRO A 228 -44.22 3.49 -33.03
CA PRO A 228 -44.83 2.27 -32.49
C PRO A 228 -46.14 1.91 -33.20
N GLY A 229 -46.30 0.68 -33.71
CA GLY A 229 -47.47 0.18 -34.44
C GLY A 229 -47.55 0.63 -35.89
N GLU A 230 -46.60 1.45 -36.40
CA GLU A 230 -46.59 1.93 -37.77
C GLU A 230 -46.39 0.80 -38.78
N TYR A 231 -45.54 -0.15 -38.48
CA TYR A 231 -45.24 -1.29 -39.37
C TYR A 231 -46.49 -2.13 -39.63
N GLU A 232 -47.17 -2.55 -38.59
CA GLU A 232 -48.35 -3.41 -38.67
C GLU A 232 -49.50 -2.72 -39.41
N GLN A 233 -49.72 -1.43 -39.13
CA GLN A 233 -50.70 -0.63 -39.84
C GLN A 233 -50.37 -0.45 -41.33
N LEU A 234 -49.09 -0.20 -41.61
CA LEU A 234 -48.63 -0.01 -42.98
C LEU A 234 -48.68 -1.30 -43.79
N GLU A 235 -48.29 -2.43 -43.17
CA GLU A 235 -48.38 -3.76 -43.77
C GLU A 235 -49.81 -4.14 -44.13
N ALA A 236 -50.77 -3.92 -43.21
CA ALA A 236 -52.19 -4.13 -43.47
C ALA A 236 -52.72 -3.25 -44.59
N ARG A 237 -52.33 -1.96 -44.63
CA ARG A 237 -52.72 -1.00 -45.71
C ARG A 237 -52.11 -1.42 -47.05
N TYR A 238 -50.85 -1.80 -47.06
CA TYR A 238 -50.16 -2.25 -48.28
C TYR A 238 -50.76 -3.54 -48.83
N ALA A 239 -51.07 -4.53 -48.00
CA ALA A 239 -51.74 -5.77 -48.40
C ALA A 239 -53.11 -5.49 -49.02
N LYS A 240 -53.89 -4.57 -48.40
CA LYS A 240 -55.19 -4.12 -48.96
C LYS A 240 -55.02 -3.42 -50.31
N ALA A 241 -54.03 -2.53 -50.44
CA ALA A 241 -53.77 -1.82 -51.68
C ALA A 241 -53.27 -2.75 -52.81
N LEU A 242 -52.45 -3.78 -52.49
CA LEU A 242 -52.05 -4.80 -53.46
C LEU A 242 -53.26 -5.60 -53.96
N HIS A 243 -54.14 -5.99 -53.06
CA HIS A 243 -55.38 -6.73 -53.45
C HIS A 243 -56.27 -5.84 -54.33
N THR A 244 -56.38 -4.54 -54.01
CA THR A 244 -57.09 -3.56 -54.84
C THR A 244 -56.45 -3.40 -56.22
N LYS A 245 -55.12 -3.36 -56.31
CA LYS A 245 -54.38 -3.33 -57.57
C LYS A 245 -54.63 -4.54 -58.44
N GLU A 246 -54.58 -5.74 -57.83
CA GLU A 246 -54.85 -7.01 -58.51
C GLU A 246 -56.31 -7.04 -59.10
N LEU A 247 -57.28 -6.60 -58.26
CA LEU A 247 -58.66 -6.53 -58.64
C LEU A 247 -58.84 -5.55 -59.82
N LEU A 248 -58.24 -4.34 -59.73
CA LEU A 248 -58.28 -3.33 -60.83
C LEU A 248 -57.65 -3.86 -62.12
N THR A 249 -56.51 -4.55 -62.03
CA THR A 249 -55.79 -5.14 -63.15
C THR A 249 -56.65 -6.18 -63.86
N ASN A 250 -57.31 -7.05 -63.08
CA ASN A 250 -58.19 -8.07 -63.65
C ASN A 250 -59.44 -7.49 -64.28
N LEU A 251 -60.11 -6.46 -63.65
CA LEU A 251 -61.23 -5.79 -64.21
C LEU A 251 -60.88 -5.07 -65.53
N GLN A 252 -59.70 -4.38 -65.55
CA GLN A 252 -59.20 -3.74 -66.77
C GLN A 252 -58.95 -4.75 -67.88
N ALA A 253 -58.39 -5.90 -67.55
CA ALA A 253 -58.15 -6.98 -68.52
C ALA A 253 -59.45 -7.53 -69.08
N VAL A 254 -60.47 -7.76 -68.21
CA VAL A 254 -61.79 -8.17 -68.64
C VAL A 254 -62.46 -7.11 -69.56
N HIS A 255 -62.44 -5.83 -69.13
CA HIS A 255 -63.00 -4.74 -69.94
C HIS A 255 -62.35 -4.63 -71.35
N ALA A 256 -61.00 -4.72 -71.36
CA ALA A 256 -60.22 -4.71 -72.58
C ALA A 256 -60.52 -5.92 -73.49
N ALA A 257 -60.74 -7.11 -72.90
CA ALA A 257 -61.09 -8.32 -73.66
C ALA A 257 -62.51 -8.21 -74.29
N ILE A 258 -63.40 -7.44 -73.67
CA ILE A 258 -64.74 -7.24 -74.19
C ILE A 258 -64.80 -6.15 -75.30
N LEU A 259 -64.23 -4.99 -75.01
CA LEU A 259 -64.36 -3.77 -75.84
C LEU A 259 -63.08 -3.32 -76.56
N GLY A 260 -61.99 -4.09 -76.47
CA GLY A 260 -60.78 -3.75 -77.25
C GLY A 260 -60.93 -3.99 -78.74
N ASP A 261 -60.01 -3.42 -79.53
CA ASP A 261 -60.00 -3.59 -81.03
C ASP A 261 -59.86 -5.09 -81.39
N ASN A 262 -60.76 -5.60 -82.25
CA ASN A 262 -60.89 -6.98 -82.65
C ASN A 262 -61.13 -8.00 -81.49
N HIS A 263 -61.87 -7.58 -80.47
CA HIS A 263 -62.25 -8.44 -79.34
C HIS A 263 -63.74 -8.88 -79.42
N ILE A 264 -64.24 -9.40 -78.29
CA ILE A 264 -65.56 -10.10 -78.24
C ILE A 264 -66.71 -9.32 -78.90
N HIS A 265 -66.80 -8.03 -78.55
CA HIS A 265 -67.89 -7.18 -79.11
C HIS A 265 -67.76 -7.07 -80.61
N ASP A 266 -66.60 -6.68 -81.18
CA ASP A 266 -66.37 -6.50 -82.62
C ASP A 266 -66.53 -7.83 -83.36
N GLU A 267 -66.08 -8.96 -82.80
CA GLU A 267 -66.30 -10.28 -83.36
C GLU A 267 -67.81 -10.66 -83.47
N LEU A 268 -68.58 -10.35 -82.41
CA LEU A 268 -70.00 -10.60 -82.41
C LEU A 268 -70.72 -9.75 -83.44
N VAL A 269 -70.39 -8.44 -83.52
CA VAL A 269 -70.92 -7.52 -84.49
C VAL A 269 -70.59 -7.96 -85.93
N SER A 270 -69.32 -8.40 -86.16
CA SER A 270 -68.90 -8.94 -87.46
C SER A 270 -69.66 -10.21 -87.84
N CYS A 271 -69.92 -11.10 -86.86
CA CYS A 271 -70.75 -12.27 -87.09
C CYS A 271 -72.18 -11.91 -87.39
N SER A 272 -72.79 -10.96 -86.71
CA SER A 272 -74.17 -10.44 -87.02
C SER A 272 -74.25 -9.83 -88.41
N GLN A 273 -73.24 -9.04 -88.79
CA GLN A 273 -73.18 -8.45 -90.13
C GLN A 273 -73.04 -9.48 -91.23
N ALA A 274 -72.19 -10.51 -90.99
CA ALA A 274 -72.01 -11.62 -91.92
C ALA A 274 -73.32 -12.41 -92.15
N LEU A 275 -74.03 -12.71 -91.06
CA LEU A 275 -75.36 -13.36 -91.15
C LEU A 275 -76.42 -12.46 -91.81
N SER A 276 -76.40 -11.15 -91.56
CA SER A 276 -77.30 -10.17 -92.20
C SER A 276 -77.15 -10.18 -93.71
N SER A 277 -75.91 -10.35 -94.19
CA SER A 277 -75.65 -10.41 -95.66
C SER A 277 -76.33 -11.58 -96.35
N ILE A 278 -76.57 -12.67 -95.67
CA ILE A 278 -77.18 -13.93 -96.20
C ILE A 278 -78.66 -14.12 -95.79
N ALA A 279 -79.18 -13.29 -94.85
CA ALA A 279 -80.54 -13.35 -94.32
C ALA A 279 -81.62 -13.20 -95.37
N SER A 280 -81.29 -12.63 -96.59
CA SER A 280 -82.18 -12.51 -97.75
C SER A 280 -82.45 -13.87 -98.42
N PHE A 281 -81.60 -14.88 -98.16
CA PHE A 281 -81.76 -16.20 -98.78
C PHE A 281 -82.50 -17.20 -97.92
N ASP A 282 -82.57 -17.06 -96.58
CA ASP A 282 -83.30 -17.91 -95.70
C ASP A 282 -83.73 -17.16 -94.43
N ALA A 283 -85.02 -17.15 -94.13
CA ALA A 283 -85.65 -16.47 -93.02
C ALA A 283 -85.20 -16.99 -91.61
N SER A 284 -84.67 -18.23 -91.54
CA SER A 284 -84.13 -18.84 -90.31
C SER A 284 -82.92 -18.04 -89.76
N TYR A 285 -82.22 -17.33 -90.62
CA TYR A 285 -81.04 -16.56 -90.15
C TYR A 285 -81.43 -15.27 -89.39
N LYS A 286 -82.67 -14.78 -89.56
CA LYS A 286 -83.16 -13.61 -88.80
C LYS A 286 -83.17 -13.88 -87.26
N GLU A 287 -83.60 -15.05 -86.85
CA GLU A 287 -83.63 -15.43 -85.47
C GLU A 287 -82.19 -15.51 -84.84
N LEU A 288 -81.21 -15.99 -85.64
CA LEU A 288 -79.83 -16.03 -85.21
C LEU A 288 -79.22 -14.63 -85.10
N ILE A 289 -79.58 -13.70 -86.02
CA ILE A 289 -79.14 -12.29 -85.93
C ILE A 289 -79.69 -11.63 -84.69
N GLU A 290 -81.05 -11.76 -84.44
CA GLU A 290 -81.68 -11.21 -83.23
C GLU A 290 -81.03 -11.73 -81.94
N ARG A 291 -80.64 -12.98 -81.93
CA ARG A 291 -79.93 -13.59 -80.79
C ARG A 291 -78.51 -13.06 -80.66
N LEU A 292 -77.76 -12.82 -81.75
CA LEU A 292 -76.45 -12.20 -81.75
C LEU A 292 -76.50 -10.74 -81.31
N ASP A 293 -77.48 -9.98 -81.85
CA ASP A 293 -77.69 -8.61 -81.42
C ASP A 293 -78.04 -8.51 -79.93
N ALA A 294 -78.87 -9.44 -79.43
CA ALA A 294 -79.14 -9.54 -77.98
C ALA A 294 -77.89 -9.88 -77.18
N CYS A 295 -77.01 -10.76 -77.68
CA CYS A 295 -75.70 -11.02 -77.07
C CYS A 295 -74.80 -9.77 -77.05
N CYS A 296 -74.80 -8.98 -78.15
CA CYS A 296 -74.03 -7.71 -78.21
C CYS A 296 -74.48 -6.74 -77.12
N ILE A 297 -75.81 -6.58 -76.96
CA ILE A 297 -76.33 -5.70 -75.90
C ILE A 297 -75.96 -6.20 -74.51
N GLU A 298 -76.07 -7.52 -74.26
CA GLU A 298 -75.69 -8.10 -72.96
C GLU A 298 -74.21 -7.94 -72.69
N VAL A 299 -73.35 -8.08 -73.70
CA VAL A 299 -71.89 -7.90 -73.59
C VAL A 299 -71.53 -6.47 -73.28
N ASP A 300 -72.25 -5.51 -73.92
CA ASP A 300 -72.11 -4.06 -73.67
C ASP A 300 -72.53 -3.71 -72.23
N ASP A 301 -73.64 -4.28 -71.76
CA ASP A 301 -74.10 -4.07 -70.39
C ASP A 301 -73.12 -4.62 -69.36
N ILE A 302 -72.55 -5.77 -69.65
CA ILE A 302 -71.45 -6.35 -68.78
C ILE A 302 -70.26 -5.42 -68.82
N ALA A 303 -69.83 -4.92 -69.99
CA ALA A 303 -68.71 -4.03 -70.11
C ALA A 303 -68.88 -2.71 -69.33
N GLU A 304 -70.06 -2.15 -69.41
CA GLU A 304 -70.41 -0.95 -68.66
C GLU A 304 -70.47 -1.21 -67.15
N ALA A 305 -71.00 -2.36 -66.73
CA ALA A 305 -70.98 -2.77 -65.32
C ALA A 305 -69.56 -2.91 -64.83
N VAL A 306 -68.66 -3.56 -65.60
CA VAL A 306 -67.23 -3.68 -65.28
C VAL A 306 -66.57 -2.29 -65.22
N ARG A 307 -66.85 -1.41 -66.18
CA ARG A 307 -66.34 -0.06 -66.19
C ARG A 307 -66.72 0.74 -64.92
N LYS A 308 -68.00 0.65 -64.50
CA LYS A 308 -68.43 1.26 -63.23
C LYS A 308 -67.69 0.73 -62.04
N HIS A 309 -67.36 -0.54 -62.00
CA HIS A 309 -66.54 -1.12 -60.94
C HIS A 309 -65.10 -0.56 -61.02
N ILE A 310 -64.47 -0.43 -62.18
CA ILE A 310 -63.17 0.19 -62.39
C ILE A 310 -63.17 1.65 -61.89
N ASP A 311 -64.16 2.46 -62.26
CA ASP A 311 -64.26 3.87 -61.91
C ASP A 311 -64.46 4.08 -60.39
N ASN A 312 -65.11 3.11 -59.70
CA ASN A 312 -65.32 3.17 -58.28
C ASN A 312 -64.07 2.73 -57.44
N VAL A 313 -63.06 2.13 -58.06
CA VAL A 313 -61.83 1.70 -57.41
C VAL A 313 -60.78 2.82 -57.56
N SER A 314 -60.51 3.57 -56.48
CA SER A 314 -59.43 4.55 -56.45
C SER A 314 -58.16 3.92 -55.90
N LEU A 315 -57.13 3.75 -56.68
CA LEU A 315 -55.80 3.36 -56.31
C LEU A 315 -54.78 4.38 -56.83
N ASP A 316 -54.04 5.00 -55.91
CA ASP A 316 -52.92 5.86 -56.26
C ASP A 316 -51.63 5.00 -56.33
N PRO A 317 -51.02 4.85 -57.51
CA PRO A 317 -49.81 4.10 -57.72
C PRO A 317 -48.63 4.66 -56.93
N GLN A 318 -48.57 5.98 -56.71
CA GLN A 318 -47.48 6.60 -55.94
C GLN A 318 -47.57 6.25 -54.48
N GLN A 319 -48.78 6.30 -53.91
CA GLN A 319 -48.97 5.88 -52.52
C GLN A 319 -48.58 4.40 -52.29
N LEU A 320 -48.87 3.52 -53.25
CA LEU A 320 -48.48 2.12 -53.16
C LEU A 320 -46.94 1.95 -53.13
N GLU A 321 -46.22 2.70 -53.96
CA GLU A 321 -44.78 2.69 -54.02
C GLU A 321 -44.16 3.29 -52.75
N ASP A 322 -44.70 4.39 -52.25
CA ASP A 322 -44.26 5.00 -51.00
C ASP A 322 -44.41 4.02 -49.79
N MET A 323 -45.57 3.34 -49.73
CA MET A 323 -45.80 2.29 -48.71
C MET A 323 -44.79 1.15 -48.85
N ARG A 324 -44.48 0.71 -50.06
CA ARG A 324 -43.50 -0.33 -50.33
C ARG A 324 -42.10 0.05 -49.84
N LEU A 325 -41.65 1.26 -50.18
CA LEU A 325 -40.32 1.78 -49.76
C LEU A 325 -40.24 1.94 -48.24
N ARG A 326 -41.33 2.40 -47.61
CA ARG A 326 -41.38 2.53 -46.14
C ARG A 326 -41.31 1.17 -45.45
N LEU A 327 -42.05 0.17 -45.94
CA LEU A 327 -41.98 -1.21 -45.45
C LEU A 327 -40.59 -1.82 -45.62
N GLN A 328 -39.95 -1.56 -46.75
CA GLN A 328 -38.59 -2.01 -47.02
C GLN A 328 -37.59 -1.40 -46.00
N SER A 329 -37.78 -0.13 -45.61
CA SER A 329 -36.97 0.50 -44.55
C SER A 329 -37.14 -0.19 -43.20
N PHE A 330 -38.37 -0.55 -42.80
CA PHE A 330 -38.64 -1.30 -41.59
C PHE A 330 -38.05 -2.71 -41.62
N GLN A 331 -38.17 -3.41 -42.75
CA GLN A 331 -37.56 -4.74 -42.94
C GLN A 331 -36.05 -4.68 -42.84
N SER A 332 -35.43 -3.60 -43.30
CA SER A 332 -33.99 -3.36 -43.13
C SER A 332 -33.63 -3.21 -41.67
N LEU A 333 -34.39 -2.46 -40.86
CA LEU A 333 -34.19 -2.34 -39.42
C LEU A 333 -34.35 -3.68 -38.71
N MET A 334 -35.43 -4.42 -39.05
CA MET A 334 -35.67 -5.74 -38.44
C MET A 334 -34.56 -6.74 -38.76
N ARG A 335 -34.02 -6.72 -39.99
CA ARG A 335 -32.92 -7.59 -40.39
C ARG A 335 -31.64 -7.32 -39.57
N ASN A 336 -31.39 -6.03 -39.27
CA ASN A 336 -30.17 -5.63 -38.57
C ASN A 336 -30.30 -5.76 -37.04
N TRP A 337 -31.49 -5.49 -36.46
CA TRP A 337 -31.64 -5.27 -35.03
C TRP A 337 -32.62 -6.19 -34.33
N GLY A 338 -33.33 -7.08 -35.06
CA GLY A 338 -34.21 -8.08 -34.47
C GLY A 338 -35.41 -8.44 -35.35
N PRO A 339 -36.04 -9.60 -35.15
CA PRO A 339 -37.04 -10.16 -36.06
C PRO A 339 -38.39 -9.41 -36.06
N ALA A 340 -38.63 -8.48 -35.14
CA ALA A 340 -39.84 -7.68 -35.02
C ALA A 340 -39.51 -6.24 -34.58
N MET A 341 -40.40 -5.28 -34.87
CA MET A 341 -40.22 -3.87 -34.51
C MET A 341 -40.06 -3.66 -32.98
N GLU A 342 -40.70 -4.46 -32.16
CA GLU A 342 -40.50 -4.45 -30.69
C GLU A 342 -39.03 -4.64 -30.29
N HIS A 343 -38.31 -5.54 -30.96
CA HIS A 343 -36.88 -5.77 -30.70
C HIS A 343 -36.04 -4.56 -31.13
N VAL A 344 -36.40 -3.89 -32.23
CA VAL A 344 -35.76 -2.66 -32.70
C VAL A 344 -35.91 -1.55 -31.66
N PHE A 345 -37.12 -1.32 -31.14
CA PHE A 345 -37.36 -0.34 -30.07
C PHE A 345 -36.66 -0.71 -28.75
N ALA A 346 -36.67 -1.97 -28.36
CA ALA A 346 -35.94 -2.41 -27.18
C ALA A 346 -34.43 -2.20 -27.31
N ARG A 347 -33.88 -2.40 -28.52
CA ARG A 347 -32.45 -2.15 -28.80
C ARG A 347 -32.14 -0.65 -28.76
N TYR A 348 -33.01 0.17 -29.29
CA TYR A 348 -32.92 1.64 -29.25
C TYR A 348 -32.89 2.16 -27.82
N GLN A 349 -33.81 1.72 -26.97
CA GLN A 349 -33.86 2.09 -25.56
C GLN A 349 -32.60 1.69 -24.82
N LYS A 350 -32.13 0.45 -25.03
CA LYS A 350 -30.85 0.01 -24.43
C LYS A 350 -29.66 0.84 -24.86
N ALA A 351 -29.64 1.28 -26.13
CA ALA A 351 -28.59 2.14 -26.65
C ALA A 351 -28.63 3.53 -26.01
N GLN A 352 -29.83 4.11 -25.85
CA GLN A 352 -30.01 5.39 -25.15
C GLN A 352 -29.58 5.32 -23.69
N ASP A 353 -29.98 4.28 -22.95
CA ASP A 353 -29.58 4.06 -21.56
C ASP A 353 -28.05 3.96 -21.41
N LEU A 354 -27.39 3.32 -22.37
CA LEU A 354 -25.94 3.17 -22.39
C LEU A 354 -25.24 4.52 -22.62
N LEU A 355 -25.74 5.34 -23.53
CA LEU A 355 -25.21 6.70 -23.76
C LEU A 355 -25.43 7.62 -22.55
N ALA A 356 -26.58 7.54 -21.89
CA ALA A 356 -26.87 8.32 -20.69
C ALA A 356 -25.87 8.00 -19.58
N ARG A 357 -25.57 6.70 -19.36
CA ARG A 357 -24.53 6.26 -18.41
C ARG A 357 -23.12 6.72 -18.80
N ALA A 358 -22.82 6.79 -20.07
CA ALA A 358 -21.53 7.26 -20.57
C ALA A 358 -21.29 8.75 -20.29
N HIS A 359 -22.32 9.58 -20.37
CA HIS A 359 -22.23 11.00 -19.99
C HIS A 359 -21.91 11.15 -18.49
N THR A 360 -22.60 10.41 -17.63
CA THR A 360 -22.30 10.39 -16.18
C THR A 360 -20.85 9.98 -15.90
N SER A 361 -20.32 8.99 -16.64
CA SER A 361 -18.94 8.54 -16.50
C SER A 361 -17.91 9.63 -16.87
N LYS A 362 -18.17 10.49 -17.84
CA LYS A 362 -17.27 11.63 -18.18
C LYS A 362 -17.23 12.65 -17.05
N ASP A 363 -18.36 12.95 -16.44
CA ASP A 363 -18.44 13.87 -15.30
C ASP A 363 -17.72 13.30 -14.07
N ASP A 364 -17.83 11.99 -13.83
CA ASP A 364 -17.12 11.30 -12.76
C ASP A 364 -15.61 11.34 -12.97
N ILE A 365 -15.11 11.16 -14.20
CA ILE A 365 -13.69 11.29 -14.54
C ILE A 365 -13.21 12.73 -14.31
N ALA A 366 -13.98 13.73 -14.72
CA ALA A 366 -13.62 15.13 -14.51
C ALA A 366 -13.53 15.47 -13.02
N ARG A 367 -14.49 14.98 -12.22
CA ARG A 367 -14.51 15.15 -10.76
C ARG A 367 -13.31 14.47 -10.12
N ALA A 368 -13.04 13.22 -10.48
CA ALA A 368 -11.90 12.46 -9.94
C ALA A 368 -10.53 13.10 -10.31
N LYS A 369 -10.42 13.72 -11.49
CA LYS A 369 -9.21 14.49 -11.86
C LYS A 369 -9.03 15.73 -11.00
N ASN A 370 -10.12 16.46 -10.73
CA ASN A 370 -10.06 17.63 -9.85
C ASN A 370 -9.68 17.22 -8.42
N GLU A 371 -10.29 16.15 -7.89
CA GLU A 371 -9.94 15.61 -6.57
C GLU A 371 -8.46 15.20 -6.49
N GLN A 372 -7.93 14.58 -7.54
CA GLN A 372 -6.50 14.22 -7.62
C GLN A 372 -5.61 15.47 -7.61
N GLU A 373 -5.94 16.49 -8.38
CA GLU A 373 -5.13 17.72 -8.45
C GLU A 373 -5.18 18.50 -7.11
N GLU A 374 -6.36 18.59 -6.48
CA GLU A 374 -6.48 19.18 -5.14
C GLU A 374 -5.66 18.42 -4.09
N ALA A 375 -5.73 17.09 -4.10
CA ALA A 375 -4.94 16.25 -3.22
C ALA A 375 -3.43 16.40 -3.47
N LYS A 376 -3.01 16.53 -4.74
CA LYS A 376 -1.63 16.81 -5.13
C LYS A 376 -1.14 18.14 -4.58
N GLN A 377 -1.93 19.20 -4.72
CA GLN A 377 -1.59 20.52 -4.20
C GLN A 377 -1.46 20.52 -2.66
N ALA A 378 -2.39 19.84 -1.97
CA ALA A 378 -2.33 19.68 -0.53
C ALA A 378 -1.06 18.92 -0.10
N LEU A 379 -0.70 17.85 -0.81
CA LEU A 379 0.53 17.10 -0.57
C LEU A 379 1.78 17.96 -0.80
N MET A 380 1.80 18.75 -1.86
CA MET A 380 2.93 19.66 -2.15
C MET A 380 3.11 20.71 -1.05
N VAL A 381 2.03 21.28 -0.52
CA VAL A 381 2.09 22.24 0.59
C VAL A 381 2.63 21.56 1.85
N ALA A 382 2.06 20.42 2.24
CA ALA A 382 2.52 19.68 3.42
C ALA A 382 3.98 19.21 3.30
N GLY A 383 4.38 18.74 2.11
CA GLY A 383 5.76 18.32 1.85
C GLY A 383 6.77 19.45 1.94
N ARG A 384 6.44 20.64 1.42
CA ARG A 384 7.29 21.82 1.56
C ARG A 384 7.41 22.29 3.01
N ALA A 385 6.32 22.24 3.78
CA ALA A 385 6.34 22.61 5.19
C ALA A 385 7.26 21.68 6.00
N LEU A 386 7.13 20.37 5.82
CA LEU A 386 7.98 19.37 6.46
C LEU A 386 9.45 19.53 6.04
N ALA A 387 9.72 19.72 4.74
CA ALA A 387 11.06 19.95 4.21
C ALA A 387 11.72 21.21 4.81
N ALA A 388 10.97 22.30 4.93
CA ALA A 388 11.48 23.55 5.50
C ALA A 388 11.88 23.37 6.97
N GLU A 389 11.06 22.64 7.76
CA GLU A 389 11.37 22.38 9.16
C GLU A 389 12.59 21.46 9.32
N ARG A 390 12.69 20.38 8.54
CA ARG A 390 13.87 19.52 8.52
C ARG A 390 15.15 20.29 8.15
N LYS A 391 15.09 21.16 7.14
CA LYS A 391 16.22 22.04 6.74
C LYS A 391 16.59 23.04 7.82
N ARG A 392 15.62 23.51 8.61
CA ARG A 392 15.88 24.40 9.76
C ARG A 392 16.58 23.65 10.90
N LEU A 393 16.17 22.41 11.17
CA LEU A 393 16.67 21.59 12.28
C LEU A 393 18.04 20.94 11.97
N ALA A 394 18.29 20.55 10.74
CA ALA A 394 19.51 19.87 10.32
C ALA A 394 20.81 20.56 10.76
N PRO A 395 21.02 21.87 10.57
CA PRO A 395 22.23 22.54 11.05
C PRO A 395 22.30 22.62 12.59
N LEU A 396 21.18 22.64 13.29
CA LEU A 396 21.16 22.66 14.75
C LEU A 396 21.60 21.31 15.33
N LEU A 397 21.04 20.21 14.80
CA LEU A 397 21.44 18.86 15.17
C LEU A 397 22.90 18.59 14.78
N SER A 398 23.36 19.05 13.61
CA SER A 398 24.76 18.97 13.19
C SER A 398 25.70 19.61 14.20
N ARG A 399 25.37 20.81 14.70
CA ARG A 399 26.15 21.51 15.71
C ARG A 399 26.16 20.78 17.05
N ALA A 400 24.99 20.28 17.48
CA ALA A 400 24.89 19.54 18.75
C ALA A 400 25.75 18.27 18.71
N ILE A 401 25.67 17.47 17.65
CA ILE A 401 26.50 16.25 17.49
C ILE A 401 27.98 16.62 17.41
N THR A 402 28.36 17.66 16.65
CA THR A 402 29.75 18.13 16.53
C THR A 402 30.28 18.59 17.88
N HIS A 403 29.47 19.21 18.73
CA HIS A 403 29.85 19.59 20.08
C HIS A 403 30.18 18.36 20.95
N GLU A 404 29.36 17.33 20.91
CA GLU A 404 29.61 16.09 21.63
C GLU A 404 30.84 15.33 21.10
N LEU A 405 31.11 15.37 19.79
CA LEU A 405 32.37 14.80 19.24
C LEU A 405 33.61 15.44 19.81
N ARG A 406 33.59 16.75 20.08
CA ARG A 406 34.72 17.44 20.75
C ARG A 406 34.87 16.96 22.19
N ALA A 407 33.73 16.72 22.90
CA ALA A 407 33.75 16.15 24.24
C ALA A 407 34.31 14.72 24.26
N LEU A 408 34.26 13.99 23.14
CA LEU A 408 34.81 12.65 22.92
C LEU A 408 36.25 12.65 22.41
N ASP A 409 36.99 13.74 22.60
CA ASP A 409 38.37 13.94 22.13
C ASP A 409 38.54 13.80 20.60
N MET A 410 37.55 14.24 19.85
CA MET A 410 37.56 14.32 18.38
C MET A 410 37.42 15.79 17.88
N PRO A 411 38.34 16.70 18.23
CA PRO A 411 38.16 18.13 18.01
C PRO A 411 38.14 18.55 16.53
N ALA A 412 38.80 17.76 15.67
CA ALA A 412 38.86 18.02 14.22
C ALA A 412 37.67 17.43 13.46
N SER A 413 36.87 16.59 14.12
CA SER A 413 35.74 15.90 13.49
C SER A 413 34.51 16.79 13.46
N THR A 414 33.77 16.74 12.35
CA THR A 414 32.48 17.41 12.20
C THR A 414 31.44 16.53 11.57
N VAL A 415 30.20 16.73 11.97
CA VAL A 415 29.02 16.11 11.36
C VAL A 415 28.18 17.17 10.67
N GLN A 416 27.74 16.88 9.46
CA GLN A 416 26.83 17.70 8.69
C GLN A 416 25.63 16.85 8.29
N ILE A 417 24.41 17.34 8.51
CA ILE A 417 23.18 16.70 8.07
C ILE A 417 22.74 17.38 6.78
N SER A 418 22.77 16.64 5.67
CA SER A 418 22.29 17.07 4.37
C SER A 418 20.80 16.77 4.26
N CYS A 419 20.01 17.76 3.80
CA CYS A 419 18.59 17.62 3.49
C CYS A 419 18.38 18.04 2.03
N GLU A 420 18.26 17.08 1.14
CA GLU A 420 18.08 17.30 -0.30
C GLU A 420 16.61 17.10 -0.68
N ASP A 421 16.04 18.03 -1.47
CA ASP A 421 14.69 17.87 -1.99
C ASP A 421 14.66 16.78 -3.04
N MET A 422 13.68 15.90 -2.92
CA MET A 422 13.42 14.85 -3.92
C MET A 422 12.45 15.36 -5.00
N PRO A 423 12.56 14.88 -6.25
CA PRO A 423 11.53 15.10 -7.25
C PRO A 423 10.21 14.49 -6.77
N PHE A 424 9.08 15.09 -7.18
CA PHE A 424 7.74 14.71 -6.69
C PHE A 424 7.46 13.20 -6.83
N ASP A 425 7.88 12.60 -7.94
CA ASP A 425 7.67 11.16 -8.21
C ASP A 425 8.47 10.23 -7.29
N ALA A 426 9.47 10.76 -6.58
CA ALA A 426 10.28 10.02 -5.61
C ALA A 426 9.84 10.25 -4.15
N TRP A 427 8.77 11.02 -3.92
CA TRP A 427 8.25 11.26 -2.58
C TRP A 427 7.73 9.97 -1.96
N THR A 428 8.00 9.79 -0.68
CA THR A 428 7.62 8.60 0.09
C THR A 428 6.62 8.96 1.18
N ASN A 429 6.09 7.97 1.88
CA ASN A 429 5.24 8.19 3.06
C ASN A 429 5.98 8.85 4.24
N HIS A 430 7.32 8.97 4.17
CA HIS A 430 8.17 9.61 5.19
C HIS A 430 8.43 11.09 4.89
N GLY A 431 8.37 11.51 3.62
CA GLY A 431 8.58 12.92 3.29
C GLY A 431 8.97 13.17 1.85
N SER A 432 9.26 14.46 1.59
CA SER A 432 9.69 15.01 0.29
C SER A 432 11.20 15.27 0.21
N THR A 433 11.94 14.97 1.30
CA THR A 433 13.38 15.21 1.41
C THR A 433 14.14 13.93 1.69
N ARG A 434 15.35 13.84 1.18
CA ARG A 434 16.34 12.84 1.56
C ARG A 434 17.24 13.44 2.62
N VAL A 435 17.31 12.78 3.79
CA VAL A 435 18.19 13.18 4.88
C VAL A 435 19.38 12.22 4.92
N GLU A 436 20.61 12.76 4.92
CA GLU A 436 21.83 11.97 5.02
C GLU A 436 22.81 12.61 5.98
N ILE A 437 23.36 11.81 6.91
CA ILE A 437 24.39 12.24 7.83
C ILE A 437 25.74 12.09 7.15
N MET A 438 26.45 13.18 7.04
CA MET A 438 27.78 13.29 6.48
C MET A 438 28.79 13.49 7.61
N TYR A 439 29.95 12.89 7.51
CA TYR A 439 31.04 12.97 8.48
C TYR A 439 32.34 13.42 7.82
N GLN A 440 33.05 14.24 8.52
CA GLN A 440 34.38 14.73 8.16
C GLN A 440 35.30 14.50 9.36
N SER A 441 36.35 13.69 9.21
CA SER A 441 37.26 13.31 10.29
C SER A 441 38.37 14.34 10.56
N GLY A 442 38.51 15.35 9.71
CA GLY A 442 39.51 16.43 9.85
C GLY A 442 39.24 17.58 8.91
N HIS A 443 39.71 18.77 9.26
CA HIS A 443 39.40 20.03 8.54
C HIS A 443 39.79 20.02 7.06
N GLU A 444 40.82 19.27 6.66
CA GLU A 444 41.28 19.17 5.27
C GLU A 444 40.69 17.99 4.49
N LEU A 445 39.92 17.12 5.15
CA LEU A 445 39.36 15.93 4.54
C LEU A 445 37.97 16.22 3.97
N ALA A 446 37.61 15.51 2.89
CA ALA A 446 36.30 15.64 2.31
C ALA A 446 35.19 15.10 3.24
N CYS A 447 34.10 15.83 3.36
CA CYS A 447 32.89 15.36 4.02
C CYS A 447 32.28 14.17 3.22
N ARG A 448 32.03 13.04 3.89
CA ARG A 448 31.57 11.80 3.26
C ARG A 448 30.39 11.20 4.03
N PRO A 449 29.50 10.45 3.36
CA PRO A 449 28.47 9.69 4.05
C PRO A 449 29.06 8.77 5.12
N LEU A 450 28.38 8.65 6.27
CA LEU A 450 28.81 7.79 7.39
C LEU A 450 29.18 6.36 6.96
N LYS A 451 28.45 5.80 5.97
CA LYS A 451 28.71 4.47 5.41
C LYS A 451 30.11 4.30 4.77
N LYS A 452 30.85 5.40 4.55
CA LYS A 452 32.19 5.39 3.95
C LYS A 452 33.30 5.57 4.99
N ILE A 453 32.97 5.61 6.28
CA ILE A 453 33.96 5.65 7.37
C ILE A 453 34.58 4.25 7.51
N ALA A 454 35.90 4.20 7.58
CA ALA A 454 36.66 2.95 7.63
C ALA A 454 36.93 2.45 9.06
N SER A 455 36.87 3.31 10.08
CA SER A 455 37.21 3.00 11.47
C SER A 455 35.99 2.67 12.31
N GLY A 456 35.93 1.45 12.87
CA GLY A 456 34.85 1.02 13.77
C GLY A 456 34.74 1.88 15.03
N GLY A 457 35.88 2.22 15.66
CA GLY A 457 35.90 3.07 16.85
C GLY A 457 35.41 4.50 16.60
N GLU A 458 35.72 5.10 15.42
CA GLU A 458 35.18 6.42 15.05
C GLU A 458 33.66 6.37 14.91
N ILE A 459 33.14 5.34 14.25
CA ILE A 459 31.69 5.19 14.05
C ILE A 459 31.00 5.00 15.41
N SER A 460 31.56 4.17 16.32
CA SER A 460 31.00 3.94 17.67
C SER A 460 30.95 5.24 18.48
N ARG A 461 31.99 6.11 18.39
CA ARG A 461 31.99 7.43 19.05
C ARG A 461 31.00 8.41 18.41
N VAL A 462 30.86 8.39 17.09
CA VAL A 462 29.81 9.19 16.41
C VAL A 462 28.42 8.73 16.85
N MET A 463 28.20 7.40 16.99
CA MET A 463 26.95 6.87 17.56
C MET A 463 26.72 7.34 18.98
N LEU A 464 27.76 7.27 19.83
CA LEU A 464 27.67 7.75 21.21
C LEU A 464 27.28 9.24 21.24
N ALA A 465 27.92 10.09 20.42
CA ALA A 465 27.59 11.50 20.32
C ALA A 465 26.11 11.71 19.89
N ILE A 466 25.63 10.95 18.92
CA ILE A 466 24.24 11.00 18.45
C ILE A 466 23.28 10.61 19.58
N LYS A 467 23.55 9.51 20.29
CA LYS A 467 22.71 9.02 21.39
C LYS A 467 22.64 10.02 22.56
N VAL A 468 23.75 10.65 22.88
CA VAL A 468 23.78 11.72 23.89
C VAL A 468 22.93 12.91 23.49
N VAL A 469 23.00 13.34 22.21
CA VAL A 469 22.19 14.46 21.70
C VAL A 469 20.71 14.11 21.62
N GLN A 470 20.36 12.87 21.31
CA GLN A 470 18.96 12.38 21.37
C GLN A 470 18.44 12.40 22.81
N GLY A 471 19.25 11.98 23.79
CA GLY A 471 18.89 11.98 25.20
C GLY A 471 17.54 11.31 25.43
N ALA A 472 16.67 11.92 26.22
CA ALA A 472 15.34 11.41 26.54
C ALA A 472 14.39 11.28 25.32
N SER A 473 14.77 11.79 24.15
CA SER A 473 14.01 11.62 22.89
C SER A 473 14.31 10.28 22.20
N ASP A 474 15.28 9.50 22.71
CA ASP A 474 15.55 8.14 22.24
C ASP A 474 14.57 7.15 22.88
N ASP A 475 13.83 6.41 22.05
CA ASP A 475 12.87 5.40 22.53
C ASP A 475 13.58 4.12 23.06
N SER A 476 14.90 4.00 22.90
CA SER A 476 15.70 2.83 23.35
C SER A 476 15.98 2.91 24.85
N ALA A 477 15.42 1.99 25.63
CA ALA A 477 15.65 1.93 27.09
C ALA A 477 17.05 1.44 27.46
N THR A 478 17.68 0.61 26.62
CA THR A 478 19.00 0.01 26.84
C THR A 478 19.92 0.24 25.65
N LEU A 479 21.10 0.78 25.90
CA LEU A 479 22.15 1.04 24.89
C LEU A 479 23.37 0.16 25.19
N ILE A 480 23.84 -0.55 24.18
CA ILE A 480 24.99 -1.45 24.31
C ILE A 480 26.10 -0.98 23.38
N PHE A 481 27.26 -0.63 23.94
CA PHE A 481 28.40 -0.18 23.17
C PHE A 481 29.51 -1.23 23.14
N ASP A 482 29.97 -1.55 21.92
CA ASP A 482 31.15 -2.37 21.67
C ASP A 482 32.21 -1.54 20.95
N GLU A 483 33.47 -1.72 21.33
CA GLU A 483 34.64 -1.06 20.72
C GLU A 483 34.57 0.49 20.69
N VAL A 484 33.81 1.13 21.59
CA VAL A 484 33.76 2.59 21.68
C VAL A 484 35.12 3.21 22.04
N ASP A 485 35.94 2.44 22.73
CA ASP A 485 37.31 2.73 23.17
C ASP A 485 38.37 2.25 22.18
N ALA A 486 38.02 1.71 21.01
CA ALA A 486 38.99 1.21 20.05
C ALA A 486 39.91 2.34 19.54
N GLY A 487 41.21 2.15 19.69
CA GLY A 487 42.23 3.08 19.20
C GLY A 487 42.39 4.38 20.03
N ILE A 488 41.84 4.40 21.23
CA ILE A 488 42.04 5.52 22.18
C ILE A 488 42.62 5.00 23.49
N GLY A 489 43.22 5.89 24.29
CA GLY A 489 43.74 5.63 25.61
C GLY A 489 43.95 6.92 26.38
N GLY A 490 44.33 6.85 27.65
CA GLY A 490 44.66 8.04 28.46
C GLY A 490 43.52 9.05 28.56
N ALA A 491 43.77 10.30 28.15
CA ALA A 491 42.81 11.40 28.24
C ALA A 491 41.55 11.18 27.40
N ALA A 492 41.66 10.59 26.20
CA ALA A 492 40.54 10.28 25.33
C ALA A 492 39.60 9.21 25.93
N ALA A 493 40.15 8.16 26.56
CA ALA A 493 39.39 7.14 27.27
C ALA A 493 38.61 7.73 28.47
N HIS A 494 39.20 8.66 29.21
CA HIS A 494 38.49 9.40 30.27
C HIS A 494 37.36 10.28 29.72
N ALA A 495 37.55 10.93 28.56
CA ALA A 495 36.54 11.72 27.93
C ALA A 495 35.31 10.86 27.53
N VAL A 496 35.58 9.69 26.90
CA VAL A 496 34.54 8.73 26.54
C VAL A 496 33.80 8.19 27.80
N ALA A 497 34.56 7.86 28.88
CA ALA A 497 33.99 7.39 30.11
C ALA A 497 32.97 8.38 30.74
N ARG A 498 33.32 9.67 30.79
CA ARG A 498 32.43 10.72 31.29
C ARG A 498 31.15 10.85 30.43
N VAL A 499 31.28 10.81 29.11
CA VAL A 499 30.12 10.86 28.22
C VAL A 499 29.22 9.64 28.40
N LEU A 500 29.79 8.44 28.57
CA LEU A 500 29.02 7.22 28.86
C LEU A 500 28.32 7.29 30.23
N ALA A 501 28.98 7.79 31.26
CA ALA A 501 28.40 7.98 32.58
C ALA A 501 27.24 9.00 32.56
N ARG A 502 27.37 10.08 31.77
CA ARG A 502 26.30 11.06 31.55
C ARG A 502 25.09 10.43 30.84
N LEU A 503 25.31 9.64 29.79
CA LEU A 503 24.26 8.93 29.07
C LEU A 503 23.54 7.91 29.98
N ALA A 504 24.29 7.28 30.89
CA ALA A 504 23.77 6.32 31.85
C ALA A 504 22.83 6.90 32.92
N LYS A 505 22.70 8.24 33.01
CA LYS A 505 21.69 8.90 33.87
C LYS A 505 20.28 8.80 33.31
N THR A 506 20.14 8.62 31.99
CA THR A 506 18.83 8.58 31.29
C THR A 506 18.55 7.22 30.66
N HIS A 507 19.57 6.40 30.41
CA HIS A 507 19.47 5.10 29.75
C HIS A 507 20.24 4.05 30.55
N GLN A 508 19.81 2.80 30.43
CA GLN A 508 20.66 1.68 30.83
C GLN A 508 21.77 1.52 29.78
N VAL A 509 23.03 1.63 30.21
CA VAL A 509 24.20 1.57 29.32
C VAL A 509 25.04 0.35 29.66
N ILE A 510 25.30 -0.51 28.67
CA ILE A 510 26.20 -1.67 28.79
C ILE A 510 27.38 -1.45 27.86
N VAL A 511 28.59 -1.46 28.35
CA VAL A 511 29.81 -1.21 27.58
C VAL A 511 30.79 -2.37 27.67
N VAL A 512 31.28 -2.81 26.53
CA VAL A 512 32.44 -3.75 26.47
C VAL A 512 33.69 -2.91 26.25
N THR A 513 34.64 -3.00 27.17
CA THR A 513 35.87 -2.18 27.14
C THR A 513 37.10 -2.96 27.51
N HIS A 514 38.24 -2.48 27.04
CA HIS A 514 39.58 -2.90 27.50
C HIS A 514 40.31 -1.77 28.21
N GLU A 515 39.69 -0.55 28.31
CA GLU A 515 40.27 0.62 28.96
C GLU A 515 39.85 0.69 30.45
N ALA A 516 40.82 0.74 31.35
CA ALA A 516 40.59 0.87 32.79
C ALA A 516 39.85 2.16 33.15
N GLN A 517 40.11 3.23 32.40
CA GLN A 517 39.47 4.54 32.55
C GLN A 517 37.95 4.45 32.38
N VAL A 518 37.48 3.69 31.40
CA VAL A 518 36.03 3.47 31.16
C VAL A 518 35.45 2.59 32.27
N ALA A 519 36.18 1.53 32.65
CA ALA A 519 35.74 0.58 33.67
C ALA A 519 35.64 1.20 35.08
N ALA A 520 36.42 2.27 35.36
CA ALA A 520 36.36 2.98 36.62
C ALA A 520 35.00 3.69 36.88
N TYR A 521 34.30 4.15 35.81
CA TYR A 521 32.99 4.84 35.93
C TYR A 521 31.79 3.88 36.04
N ALA A 522 32.01 2.55 36.01
CA ALA A 522 30.96 1.57 36.07
C ALA A 522 30.17 1.62 37.40
N SER A 523 28.82 1.61 37.31
CA SER A 523 27.97 1.30 38.46
C SER A 523 28.04 -0.16 38.82
N VAL A 524 28.05 -1.06 37.80
CA VAL A 524 28.30 -2.50 37.95
C VAL A 524 29.44 -2.89 37.01
N HIS A 525 30.46 -3.53 37.56
CA HIS A 525 31.62 -4.02 36.82
C HIS A 525 31.60 -5.55 36.76
N ILE A 526 31.53 -6.08 35.55
CA ILE A 526 31.44 -7.51 35.27
C ILE A 526 32.73 -7.95 34.58
N ARG A 527 33.37 -8.99 35.11
CA ARG A 527 34.56 -9.59 34.52
C ARG A 527 34.21 -10.88 33.79
N VAL A 528 34.66 -10.99 32.56
CA VAL A 528 34.54 -12.16 31.71
C VAL A 528 35.88 -12.85 31.65
N GLU A 529 35.97 -14.04 32.23
CA GLU A 529 37.21 -14.83 32.37
C GLU A 529 37.13 -16.15 31.61
N LYS A 530 38.29 -16.60 31.12
CA LYS A 530 38.45 -17.92 30.52
C LYS A 530 39.04 -18.88 31.55
N HIS A 531 38.33 -19.93 31.88
CA HIS A 531 38.76 -20.98 32.79
C HIS A 531 38.99 -22.31 32.06
N GLY A 532 39.97 -23.09 32.52
CA GLY A 532 40.30 -24.40 31.96
C GLY A 532 41.33 -24.35 30.84
N LEU A 533 42.30 -25.28 30.88
CA LEU A 533 43.37 -25.40 29.88
C LEU A 533 42.96 -26.33 28.73
N ASP A 534 42.28 -27.45 29.01
CA ASP A 534 41.90 -28.45 28.00
C ASP A 534 40.56 -28.17 27.33
N VAL A 535 39.57 -27.69 28.08
CA VAL A 535 38.26 -27.28 27.55
C VAL A 535 37.96 -25.90 28.12
N PRO A 536 38.25 -24.84 27.37
CA PRO A 536 38.05 -23.49 27.87
C PRO A 536 36.54 -23.19 28.07
N GLU A 537 36.24 -22.68 29.27
CA GLU A 537 34.89 -22.24 29.64
C GLU A 537 34.92 -20.77 30.07
N THR A 538 33.98 -20.00 29.55
CA THR A 538 33.82 -18.60 29.96
C THR A 538 33.00 -18.52 31.24
N ARG A 539 33.54 -17.83 32.25
CA ARG A 539 32.83 -17.46 33.49
C ARG A 539 32.60 -15.97 33.54
N ILE A 540 31.46 -15.59 34.05
CA ILE A 540 31.04 -14.20 34.24
C ILE A 540 30.92 -13.94 35.73
N CYS A 541 31.62 -12.91 36.23
CA CYS A 541 31.66 -12.56 37.64
C CYS A 541 31.38 -11.07 37.82
N THR A 542 30.37 -10.71 38.60
CA THR A 542 30.17 -9.33 39.08
C THR A 542 31.20 -9.06 40.17
N LEU A 543 31.94 -7.96 40.01
CA LEU A 543 33.05 -7.63 40.90
C LEU A 543 32.58 -6.77 42.07
N ASP A 544 33.02 -7.13 43.29
CA ASP A 544 32.93 -6.23 44.44
C ASP A 544 34.00 -5.13 44.38
N GLU A 545 33.93 -4.14 45.27
CA GLU A 545 34.86 -3.00 45.27
C GLU A 545 36.34 -3.42 45.31
N THR A 546 36.69 -4.41 46.10
CA THR A 546 38.07 -4.91 46.23
C THR A 546 38.51 -5.59 44.93
N GLN A 547 37.64 -6.38 44.35
CA GLN A 547 37.90 -7.07 43.08
C GLN A 547 38.01 -6.08 41.92
N ARG A 548 37.21 -5.00 41.93
CA ARG A 548 37.30 -3.90 40.94
C ARG A 548 38.68 -3.24 40.95
N VAL A 549 39.22 -2.91 42.14
CA VAL A 549 40.57 -2.34 42.26
C VAL A 549 41.60 -3.28 41.64
N ARG A 550 41.53 -4.58 41.92
CA ARG A 550 42.46 -5.58 41.37
C ARG A 550 42.33 -5.71 39.85
N GLU A 551 41.10 -5.72 39.33
CA GLU A 551 40.91 -5.82 37.90
C GLU A 551 41.38 -4.55 37.16
N LEU A 552 41.11 -3.37 37.70
CA LEU A 552 41.65 -2.12 37.15
C LEU A 552 43.18 -2.07 37.18
N ALA A 553 43.80 -2.54 38.28
CA ALA A 553 45.26 -2.66 38.38
C ALA A 553 45.82 -3.59 37.28
N ARG A 554 45.18 -4.77 37.10
CA ARG A 554 45.51 -5.71 36.03
C ARG A 554 45.38 -5.10 34.65
N MET A 555 44.33 -4.29 34.39
CA MET A 555 44.10 -3.61 33.11
C MET A 555 45.14 -2.50 32.85
N LEU A 556 45.61 -1.81 33.90
CA LEU A 556 46.59 -0.71 33.80
C LEU A 556 48.02 -1.20 33.58
N SER A 557 48.45 -2.22 34.29
CA SER A 557 49.85 -2.61 34.34
C SER A 557 50.11 -4.09 34.13
N GLY A 558 49.04 -4.91 33.99
CA GLY A 558 49.17 -6.37 33.83
C GLY A 558 49.42 -7.13 35.12
N ASP A 559 49.63 -6.44 36.26
CA ASP A 559 49.90 -7.03 37.56
C ASP A 559 49.08 -6.39 38.69
N ASN A 560 49.18 -6.95 39.88
CA ASN A 560 48.56 -6.45 41.11
C ASN A 560 49.61 -5.90 42.10
N SER A 561 50.63 -5.23 41.61
CA SER A 561 51.64 -4.59 42.45
C SER A 561 50.99 -3.50 43.35
N PRO A 562 51.62 -3.19 44.53
CA PRO A 562 51.09 -2.16 45.43
C PRO A 562 50.90 -0.78 44.74
N VAL A 563 51.78 -0.45 43.80
CA VAL A 563 51.70 0.82 43.02
C VAL A 563 50.51 0.78 42.07
N ALA A 564 50.28 -0.35 41.37
CA ALA A 564 49.15 -0.52 40.48
C ALA A 564 47.81 -0.46 41.23
N LEU A 565 47.72 -1.11 42.39
CA LEU A 565 46.53 -1.06 43.25
C LEU A 565 46.20 0.36 43.74
N THR A 566 47.27 1.13 44.16
CA THR A 566 47.09 2.53 44.59
C THR A 566 46.60 3.41 43.44
N HIS A 567 47.14 3.21 42.24
CA HIS A 567 46.70 3.96 41.04
C HIS A 567 45.27 3.60 40.66
N ALA A 568 44.91 2.32 40.68
CA ALA A 568 43.54 1.86 40.42
C ALA A 568 42.54 2.40 41.44
N GLN A 569 42.92 2.42 42.74
CA GLN A 569 42.05 3.02 43.78
C GLN A 569 41.82 4.50 43.54
N LYS A 570 42.90 5.26 43.25
CA LYS A 570 42.77 6.70 42.93
C LYS A 570 41.87 6.93 41.72
N MET A 571 42.01 6.12 40.69
CA MET A 571 41.16 6.24 39.48
C MET A 571 39.67 6.02 39.79
N LEU A 572 39.35 5.06 40.67
CA LEU A 572 37.97 4.85 41.15
C LEU A 572 37.44 6.03 41.96
N ASP A 573 38.27 6.61 42.83
CA ASP A 573 37.89 7.75 43.67
C ASP A 573 37.68 9.01 42.81
N ASP A 574 38.56 9.24 41.83
CA ASP A 574 38.43 10.35 40.86
C ASP A 574 37.15 10.19 40.02
N ALA A 575 36.82 8.99 39.52
CA ALA A 575 35.60 8.71 38.76
C ALA A 575 34.32 8.91 39.59
N LYS A 576 34.35 8.53 40.91
CA LYS A 576 33.23 8.81 41.82
C LYS A 576 33.05 10.30 42.07
N ALA A 577 34.13 11.06 42.21
CA ALA A 577 34.07 12.51 42.39
C ALA A 577 33.52 13.24 41.13
N ASP A 578 33.95 12.83 39.94
CA ASP A 578 33.45 13.38 38.66
C ASP A 578 31.94 13.18 38.49
N THR A 579 31.40 11.99 38.83
CA THR A 579 29.98 11.67 38.74
C THR A 579 29.13 12.50 39.70
N LEU A 580 29.65 12.83 40.88
CA LEU A 580 28.97 13.67 41.89
C LEU A 580 28.96 15.16 41.52
N THR A 581 30.02 15.67 40.86
CA THR A 581 30.08 17.07 40.42
C THR A 581 29.14 17.39 39.26
N ASP A 582 28.84 16.42 38.39
CA ASP A 582 27.87 16.53 37.30
C ASP A 582 26.39 16.54 37.79
N GLU A 583 26.12 16.16 39.05
CA GLU A 583 24.77 16.25 39.65
C GLU A 583 24.39 17.67 40.08
N HIS A 584 25.36 18.58 40.24
CA HIS A 584 25.13 19.96 40.67
C HIS A 584 25.03 20.98 39.53
N VAL A 585 25.16 20.55 38.26
CA VAL A 585 25.14 21.45 37.08
C VAL A 585 23.87 21.31 36.25
N LEU A 586 22.97 20.41 36.60
CA LEU A 586 21.61 20.25 36.03
C LEU A 586 20.57 20.87 36.97
#